data_849b95274f494e1d21487c2a91e2a507
#
_entry.id   849b95274f494e1d21487c2a91e2a507
#
_cell.length_a   1.000
_cell.length_b   1.000
_cell.length_c   1.000
_cell.angle_alpha   90.00
_cell.angle_beta   90.00
_cell.angle_gamma   90.00
#
_symmetry.space_group_name_H-M   'P 1'
#
loop_
_entity.id
_entity.type
_entity.pdbx_description
1 polymer ?
#
loop_
_entity_poly.entity_id
_entity_poly.type
_entity_poly.pdbx_seq_one_letter_code
_entity_poly.pdbx_strand_id
1 'polypeptide(L)'
;MFDPKLLNRFGRDPEGAKAALVREFAAFGALPARLAERWFVPRAPGAWSAAATTEHVLKVNAGMSRTLRLLRREGPLPEQTRTPGVLKGGKPQAPAFSLPGNPLPWRDLEPEWSAVRERFLAELGATQVWHARTLFHPYFGDLDALGWVRAAALHMAHHRRQLEAPR
;
A
#
# COMPACT_ATOMS: atom_id res chain seq x y z
N MET A 1 2.25 10.49 -14.78
CA MET A 1 2.65 10.28 -13.37
C MET A 1 2.01 11.36 -12.51
N PHE A 2 1.72 11.07 -11.25
CA PHE A 2 1.21 12.05 -10.30
C PHE A 2 2.36 12.88 -9.71
N ASP A 3 2.04 14.08 -9.20
CA ASP A 3 3.02 14.89 -8.46
C ASP A 3 3.36 14.22 -7.12
N PRO A 4 4.65 13.87 -6.86
CA PRO A 4 5.07 13.29 -5.59
C PRO A 4 4.75 14.16 -4.36
N LYS A 5 4.57 15.47 -4.53
CA LYS A 5 4.15 16.37 -3.45
C LYS A 5 2.81 16.00 -2.82
N LEU A 6 1.95 15.27 -3.55
CA LEU A 6 0.71 14.73 -3.02
C LEU A 6 0.92 13.79 -1.84
N LEU A 7 2.11 13.16 -1.75
CA LEU A 7 2.48 12.26 -0.67
C LEU A 7 2.74 12.99 0.65
N ASN A 8 3.04 14.30 0.63
CA ASN A 8 3.38 15.08 1.84
C ASN A 8 2.23 15.15 2.86
N ARG A 9 0.99 14.90 2.43
CA ARG A 9 -0.17 14.78 3.34
C ARG A 9 -0.07 13.61 4.34
N PHE A 10 0.81 12.64 4.04
CA PHE A 10 1.08 11.48 4.90
C PHE A 10 2.36 11.64 5.74
N GLY A 11 2.70 12.85 6.11
CA GLY A 11 3.85 13.23 6.92
C GLY A 11 4.88 14.02 6.12
N ARG A 12 5.44 15.07 6.70
CA ARG A 12 6.50 15.87 6.05
C ARG A 12 7.90 15.34 6.32
N ASP A 13 8.04 14.57 7.36
CA ASP A 13 9.28 13.97 7.84
C ASP A 13 9.09 12.44 8.10
N PRO A 14 10.15 11.70 8.43
CA PRO A 14 10.08 10.28 8.71
C PRO A 14 9.11 9.92 9.84
N GLU A 15 9.08 10.67 10.93
CA GLU A 15 8.21 10.36 12.08
C GLU A 15 6.73 10.56 11.73
N GLY A 16 6.40 11.63 11.02
CA GLY A 16 5.05 11.86 10.51
C GLY A 16 4.60 10.76 9.53
N ALA A 17 5.49 10.32 8.64
CA ALA A 17 5.19 9.25 7.69
C ALA A 17 5.01 7.89 8.39
N LYS A 18 5.86 7.56 9.37
CA LYS A 18 5.72 6.37 10.22
C LYS A 18 4.36 6.37 10.93
N ALA A 19 4.04 7.48 11.59
CA ALA A 19 2.76 7.62 12.29
C ALA A 19 1.56 7.49 11.35
N ALA A 20 1.63 8.05 10.13
CA ALA A 20 0.58 7.91 9.13
C ALA A 20 0.41 6.44 8.69
N LEU A 21 1.50 5.73 8.41
CA LEU A 21 1.46 4.32 8.01
C LEU A 21 0.86 3.44 9.12
N VAL A 22 1.30 3.62 10.37
CA VAL A 22 0.78 2.87 11.53
C VAL A 22 -0.72 3.09 11.68
N ARG A 23 -1.18 4.34 11.59
CA ARG A 23 -2.62 4.67 11.65
C ARG A 23 -3.42 3.99 10.55
N GLU A 24 -2.91 4.00 9.32
CA GLU A 24 -3.63 3.36 8.20
C GLU A 24 -3.65 1.84 8.32
N PHE A 25 -2.59 1.19 8.81
CA PHE A 25 -2.62 -0.24 9.13
C PHE A 25 -3.69 -0.57 10.19
N ALA A 26 -3.78 0.22 11.25
CA ALA A 26 -4.78 0.02 12.31
C ALA A 26 -6.20 0.25 11.79
N ALA A 27 -6.42 1.36 11.08
CA ALA A 27 -7.73 1.72 10.54
C ALA A 27 -8.22 0.73 9.48
N PHE A 28 -7.34 0.25 8.61
CA PHE A 28 -7.68 -0.74 7.58
C PHE A 28 -7.94 -2.11 8.21
N GLY A 29 -7.12 -2.54 9.18
CA GLY A 29 -7.30 -3.80 9.91
C GLY A 29 -8.61 -3.87 10.74
N ALA A 30 -9.22 -2.73 11.06
CA ALA A 30 -10.53 -2.66 11.72
C ALA A 30 -11.73 -2.79 10.76
N LEU A 31 -11.52 -2.71 9.43
CA LEU A 31 -12.59 -2.77 8.44
C LEU A 31 -13.33 -4.12 8.41
N PRO A 32 -12.69 -5.29 8.56
CA PRO A 32 -13.38 -6.57 8.46
C PRO A 32 -14.54 -6.71 9.46
N ALA A 33 -14.36 -6.28 10.71
CA ALA A 33 -15.43 -6.29 11.72
C ALA A 33 -16.59 -5.35 11.34
N ARG A 34 -16.29 -4.19 10.73
CA ARG A 34 -17.29 -3.18 10.31
C ARG A 34 -18.02 -3.55 9.03
N LEU A 35 -17.40 -4.39 8.19
CA LEU A 35 -17.90 -4.78 6.87
C LEU A 35 -18.33 -6.25 6.80
N ALA A 36 -18.47 -6.94 7.93
CA ALA A 36 -18.73 -8.39 8.00
C ALA A 36 -19.85 -8.85 7.06
N GLU A 37 -21.02 -8.18 7.10
CA GLU A 37 -22.18 -8.51 6.25
C GLU A 37 -21.96 -8.19 4.77
N ARG A 38 -21.00 -7.32 4.44
CA ARG A 38 -20.71 -6.84 3.08
C ARG A 38 -19.34 -7.26 2.57
N TRP A 39 -18.68 -8.14 3.30
CA TRP A 39 -17.28 -8.52 3.03
C TRP A 39 -17.06 -9.01 1.60
N PHE A 40 -18.00 -9.81 1.09
CA PHE A 40 -17.93 -10.38 -0.25
C PHE A 40 -18.77 -9.62 -1.29
N VAL A 41 -19.49 -8.60 -0.90
CA VAL A 41 -20.44 -7.89 -1.77
C VAL A 41 -19.75 -6.70 -2.44
N PRO A 42 -19.57 -6.71 -3.79
CA PRO A 42 -19.09 -5.55 -4.52
C PRO A 42 -20.01 -4.35 -4.34
N ARG A 43 -19.46 -3.14 -4.32
CA ARG A 43 -20.25 -1.90 -4.18
C ARG A 43 -21.01 -1.53 -5.45
N ALA A 44 -20.51 -1.92 -6.61
CA ALA A 44 -21.11 -1.69 -7.92
C ALA A 44 -20.68 -2.80 -8.88
N PRO A 45 -21.38 -3.00 -10.00
CA PRO A 45 -20.95 -3.92 -11.05
C PRO A 45 -19.51 -3.63 -11.48
N GLY A 46 -18.67 -4.67 -11.52
CA GLY A 46 -17.26 -4.57 -11.88
C GLY A 46 -16.32 -4.00 -10.81
N ALA A 47 -16.83 -3.57 -9.66
CA ALA A 47 -16.00 -3.16 -8.52
C ALA A 47 -15.56 -4.38 -7.70
N TRP A 48 -14.44 -4.25 -7.01
CA TRP A 48 -13.99 -5.25 -6.05
C TRP A 48 -14.82 -5.23 -4.76
N SER A 49 -15.02 -6.39 -4.17
CA SER A 49 -15.55 -6.52 -2.81
C SER A 49 -14.51 -6.07 -1.77
N ALA A 50 -14.92 -5.96 -0.51
CA ALA A 50 -13.99 -5.67 0.58
C ALA A 50 -12.91 -6.76 0.70
N ALA A 51 -13.27 -8.03 0.56
CA ALA A 51 -12.33 -9.15 0.55
C ALA A 51 -11.28 -9.01 -0.56
N ALA A 52 -11.70 -8.79 -1.79
CA ALA A 52 -10.82 -8.63 -2.94
C ALA A 52 -9.91 -7.39 -2.80
N THR A 53 -10.46 -6.27 -2.33
CA THR A 53 -9.69 -5.04 -2.07
C THR A 53 -8.64 -5.25 -0.99
N THR A 54 -8.97 -5.99 0.08
CA THR A 54 -8.04 -6.30 1.17
C THR A 54 -6.88 -7.17 0.69
N GLU A 55 -7.15 -8.19 -0.11
CA GLU A 55 -6.11 -9.03 -0.73
C GLU A 55 -5.18 -8.19 -1.63
N HIS A 56 -5.74 -7.29 -2.43
CA HIS A 56 -4.95 -6.36 -3.24
C HIS A 56 -4.03 -5.49 -2.38
N VAL A 57 -4.57 -4.86 -1.34
CA VAL A 57 -3.80 -4.00 -0.42
C VAL A 57 -2.70 -4.80 0.28
N LEU A 58 -2.98 -6.03 0.67
CA LEU A 58 -2.01 -6.95 1.27
C LEU A 58 -0.82 -7.22 0.34
N LYS A 59 -1.09 -7.59 -0.91
CA LYS A 59 -0.06 -7.84 -1.94
C LYS A 59 0.81 -6.61 -2.20
N VAL A 60 0.18 -5.43 -2.31
CA VAL A 60 0.89 -4.16 -2.53
C VAL A 60 1.77 -3.83 -1.33
N ASN A 61 1.26 -3.92 -0.10
CA ASN A 61 2.04 -3.64 1.11
C ASN A 61 3.22 -4.61 1.29
N ALA A 62 3.04 -5.89 0.94
CA ALA A 62 4.14 -6.85 0.92
C ALA A 62 5.25 -6.45 -0.09
N GLY A 63 4.86 -5.92 -1.25
CA GLY A 63 5.79 -5.35 -2.23
C GLY A 63 6.53 -4.11 -1.71
N MET A 64 5.78 -3.15 -1.14
CA MET A 64 6.35 -1.90 -0.61
C MET A 64 7.29 -2.14 0.58
N SER A 65 6.98 -3.11 1.45
CA SER A 65 7.87 -3.54 2.53
C SER A 65 9.19 -4.07 1.99
N ARG A 66 9.17 -4.91 0.94
CA ARG A 66 10.38 -5.38 0.26
C ARG A 66 11.17 -4.24 -0.37
N THR A 67 10.50 -3.25 -0.97
CA THR A 67 11.14 -2.07 -1.54
C THR A 67 11.86 -1.24 -0.47
N LEU A 68 11.21 -1.02 0.68
CA LEU A 68 11.83 -0.31 1.81
C LEU A 68 13.10 -1.04 2.29
N ARG A 69 13.06 -2.38 2.38
CA ARG A 69 14.23 -3.20 2.71
C ARG A 69 15.37 -3.04 1.69
N LEU A 70 15.06 -2.99 0.40
CA LEU A 70 16.05 -2.77 -0.65
C LEU A 70 16.70 -1.38 -0.52
N LEU A 71 15.92 -0.34 -0.27
CA LEU A 71 16.42 1.03 -0.14
C LEU A 71 17.37 1.23 1.05
N ARG A 72 17.17 0.51 2.16
CA ARG A 72 18.02 0.62 3.35
C ARG A 72 19.26 -0.28 3.35
N ARG A 73 19.31 -1.32 2.48
CA ARG A 73 20.45 -2.24 2.41
C ARG A 73 21.64 -1.58 1.72
N GLU A 74 22.84 -1.97 2.13
CA GLU A 74 24.08 -1.65 1.39
C GLU A 74 24.17 -2.44 0.08
N GLY A 75 25.07 -2.03 -0.80
CA GLY A 75 25.32 -2.66 -2.09
C GLY A 75 24.44 -2.11 -3.23
N PRO A 76 24.58 -2.61 -4.45
CA PRO A 76 23.84 -2.13 -5.61
C PRO A 76 22.35 -2.42 -5.50
N LEU A 77 21.52 -1.48 -5.98
CA LEU A 77 20.11 -1.74 -6.19
C LEU A 77 19.91 -2.66 -7.40
N PRO A 78 18.89 -3.52 -7.39
CA PRO A 78 18.58 -4.31 -8.56
C PRO A 78 18.21 -3.39 -9.74
N GLU A 79 18.52 -3.81 -10.94
CA GLU A 79 18.05 -3.16 -12.14
C GLU A 79 16.52 -3.15 -12.17
N GLN A 80 15.94 -2.00 -12.48
CA GLN A 80 14.49 -1.83 -12.53
C GLN A 80 14.02 -1.51 -13.94
N THR A 81 12.99 -2.22 -14.37
CA THR A 81 12.18 -1.79 -15.51
C THR A 81 11.35 -0.57 -15.09
N ARG A 82 11.64 0.59 -15.66
CA ARG A 82 10.97 1.86 -15.34
C ARG A 82 9.67 2.02 -16.15
N THR A 83 8.73 1.11 -15.96
CA THR A 83 7.46 1.11 -16.66
C THR A 83 6.42 1.95 -15.91
N PRO A 84 5.93 3.06 -16.49
CA PRO A 84 4.84 3.82 -15.90
C PRO A 84 3.58 2.98 -15.71
N GLY A 85 2.86 3.25 -14.64
CA GLY A 85 1.57 2.62 -14.39
C GLY A 85 0.49 3.06 -15.38
N VAL A 86 -0.45 2.18 -15.65
CA VAL A 86 -1.56 2.46 -16.57
C VAL A 86 -2.63 3.27 -15.87
N LEU A 87 -3.13 4.30 -16.54
CA LEU A 87 -4.30 5.08 -16.11
C LEU A 87 -5.48 4.77 -17.05
N LYS A 88 -6.66 4.50 -16.49
CA LYS A 88 -7.91 4.37 -17.22
C LYS A 88 -8.91 5.38 -16.67
N GLY A 89 -9.34 6.34 -17.49
CA GLY A 89 -10.19 7.43 -17.02
C GLY A 89 -9.56 8.24 -15.87
N GLY A 90 -8.23 8.46 -15.91
CA GLY A 90 -7.48 9.15 -14.86
C GLY A 90 -7.24 8.35 -13.58
N LYS A 91 -7.73 7.12 -13.50
CA LYS A 91 -7.60 6.24 -12.31
C LYS A 91 -6.46 5.23 -12.49
N PRO A 92 -5.56 5.06 -11.51
CA PRO A 92 -4.54 4.03 -11.52
C PRO A 92 -5.14 2.64 -11.65
N GLN A 93 -4.55 1.82 -12.51
CA GLN A 93 -4.93 0.41 -12.66
C GLN A 93 -3.99 -0.45 -11.83
N ALA A 94 -4.56 -1.44 -11.14
CA ALA A 94 -3.76 -2.39 -10.39
C ALA A 94 -2.85 -3.20 -11.33
N PRO A 95 -1.54 -3.29 -11.06
CA PRO A 95 -0.66 -4.14 -11.84
C PRO A 95 -1.00 -5.62 -11.64
N ALA A 96 -0.70 -6.44 -12.63
CA ALA A 96 -1.11 -7.85 -12.67
C ALA A 96 -0.75 -8.64 -11.40
N PHE A 97 0.45 -8.41 -10.83
CA PHE A 97 0.92 -9.11 -9.62
C PHE A 97 0.08 -8.81 -8.37
N SER A 98 -0.66 -7.70 -8.36
CA SER A 98 -1.47 -7.25 -7.22
C SER A 98 -2.97 -7.45 -7.44
N LEU A 99 -3.38 -8.02 -8.56
CA LEU A 99 -4.78 -8.36 -8.77
C LEU A 99 -5.25 -9.35 -7.71
N PRO A 100 -6.46 -9.17 -7.14
CA PRO A 100 -7.02 -10.14 -6.21
C PRO A 100 -7.29 -11.47 -6.93
N GLY A 101 -7.16 -12.56 -6.19
CA GLY A 101 -7.59 -13.88 -6.60
C GLY A 101 -9.06 -14.15 -6.22
N ASN A 102 -9.33 -15.34 -5.73
CA ASN A 102 -10.64 -15.66 -5.15
C ASN A 102 -10.78 -14.97 -3.79
N PRO A 103 -11.85 -14.20 -3.57
CA PRO A 103 -12.06 -13.51 -2.31
C PRO A 103 -12.11 -14.48 -1.12
N LEU A 104 -11.30 -14.23 -0.10
CA LEU A 104 -11.21 -15.04 1.11
C LEU A 104 -11.90 -14.36 2.31
N PRO A 105 -12.43 -15.13 3.28
CA PRO A 105 -12.89 -14.57 4.54
C PRO A 105 -11.72 -13.96 5.32
N TRP A 106 -12.01 -12.97 6.16
CA TRP A 106 -10.97 -12.27 6.92
C TRP A 106 -10.09 -13.21 7.74
N ARG A 107 -10.68 -14.21 8.41
CA ARG A 107 -9.95 -15.20 9.22
C ARG A 107 -8.82 -15.89 8.45
N ASP A 108 -8.96 -16.03 7.13
CA ASP A 108 -7.96 -16.69 6.28
C ASP A 108 -6.90 -15.68 5.76
N LEU A 109 -7.24 -14.39 5.69
CA LEU A 109 -6.32 -13.29 5.33
C LEU A 109 -5.57 -12.71 6.52
N GLU A 110 -6.15 -12.75 7.72
CA GLU A 110 -5.63 -12.10 8.92
C GLU A 110 -4.20 -12.53 9.31
N PRO A 111 -3.83 -13.83 9.23
CA PRO A 111 -2.45 -14.23 9.54
C PRO A 111 -1.42 -13.59 8.61
N GLU A 112 -1.71 -13.53 7.32
CA GLU A 112 -0.82 -12.89 6.35
C GLU A 112 -0.83 -11.36 6.49
N TRP A 113 -2.00 -10.76 6.76
CA TRP A 113 -2.11 -9.34 7.08
C TRP A 113 -1.20 -8.94 8.25
N SER A 114 -1.26 -9.70 9.34
CA SER A 114 -0.45 -9.47 10.53
C SER A 114 1.04 -9.63 10.21
N ALA A 115 1.42 -10.68 9.50
CA ALA A 115 2.80 -10.92 9.10
C ALA A 115 3.35 -9.83 8.16
N VAL A 116 2.56 -9.32 7.20
CA VAL A 116 2.96 -8.22 6.32
C VAL A 116 3.11 -6.93 7.11
N ARG A 117 2.16 -6.63 8.00
CA ARG A 117 2.23 -5.46 8.88
C ARG A 117 3.48 -5.49 9.75
N GLU A 118 3.75 -6.60 10.42
CA GLU A 118 4.92 -6.76 11.29
C GLU A 118 6.23 -6.59 10.51
N ARG A 119 6.36 -7.24 9.36
CA ARG A 119 7.52 -7.06 8.48
C ARG A 119 7.70 -5.61 8.05
N PHE A 120 6.62 -4.94 7.64
CA PHE A 120 6.72 -3.55 7.20
C PHE A 120 7.14 -2.64 8.36
N LEU A 121 6.59 -2.82 9.54
CA LEU A 121 6.95 -2.04 10.72
C LEU A 121 8.40 -2.32 11.18
N ALA A 122 8.87 -3.55 11.05
CA ALA A 122 10.27 -3.90 11.32
C ALA A 122 11.23 -3.20 10.33
N GLU A 123 10.94 -3.22 9.02
CA GLU A 123 11.72 -2.50 8.02
C GLU A 123 11.70 -0.98 8.27
N LEU A 124 10.54 -0.46 8.66
CA LEU A 124 10.36 0.96 9.00
C LEU A 124 11.21 1.35 10.21
N GLY A 125 11.24 0.53 11.28
CA GLY A 125 12.05 0.76 12.47
C GLY A 125 13.56 0.65 12.21
N ALA A 126 13.95 -0.22 11.28
CA ALA A 126 15.35 -0.41 10.89
C ALA A 126 15.87 0.64 9.89
N THR A 127 15.00 1.50 9.33
CA THR A 127 15.41 2.52 8.34
C THR A 127 16.02 3.73 9.04
N GLN A 128 17.32 3.94 8.84
CA GLN A 128 18.07 5.08 9.38
C GLN A 128 18.32 6.15 8.30
N VAL A 129 18.53 5.75 7.05
CA VAL A 129 18.81 6.65 5.93
C VAL A 129 17.59 6.68 5.00
N TRP A 130 16.98 7.87 4.89
CA TRP A 130 15.69 8.03 4.23
C TRP A 130 15.78 8.54 2.79
N HIS A 131 16.85 9.26 2.45
CA HIS A 131 16.93 10.02 1.20
C HIS A 131 18.12 9.63 0.29
N ALA A 132 18.96 8.66 0.68
CA ALA A 132 20.20 8.37 -0.07
C ALA A 132 19.95 7.63 -1.38
N ARG A 133 18.85 6.92 -1.51
CA ARG A 133 18.60 6.01 -2.64
C ARG A 133 17.15 6.10 -3.06
N THR A 134 16.89 5.89 -4.34
CA THR A 134 15.53 5.88 -4.91
C THR A 134 15.26 4.59 -5.69
N LEU A 135 14.00 4.21 -5.74
CA LEU A 135 13.46 3.18 -6.63
C LEU A 135 12.25 3.73 -7.35
N PHE A 136 12.05 3.28 -8.59
CA PHE A 136 10.98 3.78 -9.45
C PHE A 136 9.62 3.25 -8.99
N HIS A 137 8.69 4.19 -8.72
CA HIS A 137 7.29 3.90 -8.45
C HIS A 137 6.44 4.17 -9.71
N PRO A 138 5.60 3.24 -10.17
CA PRO A 138 4.89 3.36 -11.47
C PRO A 138 4.06 4.63 -11.63
N TYR A 139 3.58 5.22 -10.54
CA TYR A 139 2.70 6.39 -10.58
C TYR A 139 3.35 7.69 -10.08
N PHE A 140 4.44 7.63 -9.33
CA PHE A 140 5.09 8.80 -8.73
C PHE A 140 6.53 9.04 -9.19
N GLY A 141 7.09 8.14 -10.03
CA GLY A 141 8.49 8.23 -10.43
C GLY A 141 9.46 7.77 -9.35
N ASP A 142 10.65 8.35 -9.29
CA ASP A 142 11.66 7.95 -8.31
C ASP A 142 11.29 8.40 -6.91
N LEU A 143 11.09 7.44 -6.02
CA LEU A 143 10.81 7.67 -4.62
C LEU A 143 11.94 7.12 -3.75
N ASP A 144 12.37 7.93 -2.78
CA ASP A 144 13.21 7.51 -1.67
C ASP A 144 12.41 6.68 -0.63
N ALA A 145 13.07 6.24 0.43
CA ALA A 145 12.42 5.45 1.47
C ALA A 145 11.22 6.19 2.10
N LEU A 146 11.34 7.51 2.30
CA LEU A 146 10.25 8.32 2.84
C LEU A 146 9.06 8.39 1.87
N GLY A 147 9.33 8.57 0.59
CA GLY A 147 8.31 8.56 -0.47
C GLY A 147 7.56 7.23 -0.55
N TRP A 148 8.25 6.10 -0.43
CA TRP A 148 7.63 4.77 -0.45
C TRP A 148 6.74 4.51 0.76
N VAL A 149 7.15 4.96 1.97
CA VAL A 149 6.31 4.85 3.18
C VAL A 149 5.04 5.69 3.04
N ARG A 150 5.16 6.91 2.53
CA ARG A 150 4.01 7.79 2.25
C ARG A 150 3.08 7.20 1.17
N ALA A 151 3.65 6.61 0.12
CA ALA A 151 2.87 5.95 -0.93
C ALA A 151 2.07 4.76 -0.38
N ALA A 152 2.62 3.98 0.54
CA ALA A 152 1.92 2.89 1.21
C ALA A 152 0.75 3.41 2.07
N ALA A 153 0.97 4.46 2.84
CA ALA A 153 -0.09 5.09 3.64
C ALA A 153 -1.19 5.68 2.75
N LEU A 154 -0.83 6.36 1.64
CA LEU A 154 -1.79 6.87 0.65
C LEU A 154 -2.62 5.73 0.05
N HIS A 155 -1.99 4.64 -0.35
CA HIS A 155 -2.66 3.50 -0.99
C HIS A 155 -3.69 2.86 -0.05
N MET A 156 -3.31 2.59 1.19
CA MET A 156 -4.24 2.07 2.21
C MET A 156 -5.38 3.06 2.49
N ALA A 157 -5.07 4.34 2.69
CA ALA A 157 -6.09 5.37 2.92
C ALA A 157 -7.07 5.50 1.75
N HIS A 158 -6.60 5.36 0.51
CA HIS A 158 -7.44 5.39 -0.69
C HIS A 158 -8.45 4.25 -0.66
N HIS A 159 -7.99 3.02 -0.50
CA HIS A 159 -8.86 1.84 -0.50
C HIS A 159 -9.78 1.80 0.72
N ARG A 160 -9.29 2.20 1.90
CA ARG A 160 -10.14 2.31 3.09
C ARG A 160 -11.32 3.25 2.86
N ARG A 161 -11.08 4.46 2.32
CA ARG A 161 -12.15 5.42 2.00
C ARG A 161 -13.12 4.87 0.96
N GLN A 162 -12.64 4.14 -0.04
CA GLN A 162 -13.52 3.46 -1.01
C GLN A 162 -14.45 2.47 -0.32
N LEU A 163 -13.96 1.70 0.67
CA LEU A 163 -14.75 0.71 1.40
C LEU A 163 -15.71 1.34 2.41
N GLU A 164 -15.33 2.45 3.02
CA GLU A 164 -16.13 3.19 4.02
C GLU A 164 -17.18 4.12 3.42
N ALA A 165 -17.02 4.55 2.16
CA ALA A 165 -17.96 5.48 1.56
C ALA A 165 -19.40 4.90 1.56
N PRO A 166 -20.44 5.70 1.75
CA PRO A 166 -21.85 5.25 1.64
C PRO A 166 -22.15 4.70 0.24
N ARG A 167 -23.13 3.80 0.15
CA ARG A 167 -23.67 3.29 -1.13
C ARG A 167 -24.55 4.32 -1.80
#